data_0c9e07cdd67135fcd871698737afaa94
#
_entry.id   0c9e07cdd67135fcd871698737afaa94
#
_cell.length_a   1.000
_cell.length_b   1.000
_cell.length_c   1.000
_cell.angle_alpha   90.00
_cell.angle_beta   90.00
_cell.angle_gamma   90.00
#
_symmetry.space_group_name_H-M   'P 1'
#
loop_
_entity.id
_entity.type
_entity.pdbx_description
1 polymer ?
#
loop_
_entity_poly.entity_id
_entity_poly.type
_entity_poly.pdbx_seq_one_letter_code
_entity_poly.pdbx_strand_id
1 'polypeptide(L)'
;AGKRFGARAFAANFDEKSLRWARRVTQALGKKMYVTLNTIVFEHEWKLLDEALTFYESLQPDALIIQDIGVAVELKRRGSRIPLHLSTQGAWFGHGGAEELKDLGISRVILPREVSADELQKLLQTAPFELEIFVHGAMCYSISGRCFWSIALGTRSGNRGTCAQPCRREYSIDGSRGNGGSCLFSPRDLRLIDEVAWLKSSGVTSLKIEGRMKSPEYVYQVVKAYREALDDGKNRGPAKLNEVFTRAASSGFFNGPVDPAAWQTGDNPGREGVAIGVTTGKTSDGLVELQVREMPAPGDGIVWEKNGEQQGARITWVKTDRKHPKIVWVRGLPVTLGGGVELRRTSTSDEGSWESQWNRDWERRPVDLFWSGYEGTPLAVEAVINEHRLRLESEELLQLAMNKGLEEGPLQEKFAVLGDLFKSGRMITKLLGKGLHISGSALKKLKRSLVESLCRLEQLPPPKGEPSLAALILSSRQSRPDYSRHFADNARPQVNLRVWNHSFPFLRDLPVDGWILPWHGDNTRAEMVLRGKV
;
A
#
# COMPACT_ATOMS: atom_id res chain seq x y z
N ALA A 1 1.17 -3.74 -9.38
CA ALA A 1 2.38 -4.45 -9.83
C ALA A 1 1.99 -5.35 -11.00
N GLY A 2 2.87 -5.47 -12.02
CA GLY A 2 2.64 -6.35 -13.17
C GLY A 2 2.65 -7.83 -12.79
N LYS A 3 2.14 -8.68 -13.69
CA LYS A 3 2.04 -10.13 -13.50
C LYS A 3 3.40 -10.81 -13.32
N ARG A 4 4.45 -10.30 -13.98
CA ARG A 4 5.81 -10.84 -14.00
C ARG A 4 6.83 -9.74 -13.74
N PHE A 5 8.04 -10.10 -13.28
CA PHE A 5 9.16 -9.20 -13.04
C PHE A 5 8.88 -8.04 -12.06
N GLY A 6 7.86 -8.16 -11.22
CA GLY A 6 7.60 -7.22 -10.15
C GLY A 6 8.21 -7.69 -8.82
N ALA A 7 8.82 -6.79 -8.06
CA ALA A 7 9.36 -7.09 -6.73
C ALA A 7 8.27 -7.43 -5.68
N ARG A 8 7.19 -8.13 -6.08
CA ARG A 8 6.02 -8.53 -5.28
C ARG A 8 5.52 -9.91 -5.66
N ALA A 9 6.41 -10.87 -5.80
CA ALA A 9 6.05 -12.22 -6.26
C ALA A 9 4.95 -12.88 -5.42
N PHE A 10 4.88 -12.59 -4.11
CA PHE A 10 3.89 -13.16 -3.18
C PHE A 10 2.68 -12.27 -2.89
N ALA A 11 2.55 -11.12 -3.52
CA ALA A 11 1.33 -10.32 -3.41
C ALA A 11 0.32 -10.74 -4.48
N ALA A 12 -0.98 -10.50 -4.23
CA ALA A 12 -1.97 -10.52 -5.29
C ALA A 12 -1.59 -9.47 -6.33
N ASN A 13 -1.07 -9.94 -7.46
CA ASN A 13 -0.68 -9.07 -8.56
C ASN A 13 -1.83 -8.95 -9.55
N PHE A 14 -1.90 -7.81 -10.24
CA PHE A 14 -2.84 -7.63 -11.33
C PHE A 14 -2.51 -8.56 -12.49
N ASP A 15 -3.49 -9.26 -13.01
CA ASP A 15 -3.42 -9.91 -14.30
C ASP A 15 -3.61 -8.90 -15.45
N GLU A 16 -3.54 -9.36 -16.69
CA GLU A 16 -3.67 -8.47 -17.85
C GLU A 16 -5.04 -7.78 -17.93
N LYS A 17 -6.11 -8.49 -17.58
CA LYS A 17 -7.47 -7.96 -17.59
C LYS A 17 -7.63 -6.85 -16.55
N SER A 18 -7.21 -7.11 -15.33
CA SER A 18 -7.27 -6.14 -14.24
C SER A 18 -6.32 -4.95 -14.46
N LEU A 19 -5.16 -5.13 -15.12
CA LEU A 19 -4.29 -4.02 -15.52
C LEU A 19 -4.95 -3.13 -16.58
N ARG A 20 -5.58 -3.71 -17.61
CA ARG A 20 -6.32 -2.93 -18.61
C ARG A 20 -7.47 -2.16 -17.98
N TRP A 21 -8.18 -2.79 -17.06
CA TRP A 21 -9.25 -2.12 -16.31
C TRP A 21 -8.70 -0.98 -15.43
N ALA A 22 -7.64 -1.23 -14.65
CA ALA A 22 -7.01 -0.20 -13.83
C ALA A 22 -6.50 0.98 -14.67
N ARG A 23 -5.95 0.71 -15.86
CA ARG A 23 -5.51 1.76 -16.80
C ARG A 23 -6.67 2.65 -17.22
N ARG A 24 -7.79 2.06 -17.63
CA ARG A 24 -8.97 2.82 -18.03
C ARG A 24 -9.54 3.65 -16.89
N VAL A 25 -9.63 3.07 -15.69
CA VAL A 25 -10.12 3.79 -14.50
C VAL A 25 -9.21 4.97 -14.16
N THR A 26 -7.90 4.77 -14.11
CA THR A 26 -6.96 5.86 -13.81
C THR A 26 -7.00 6.96 -14.86
N GLN A 27 -7.11 6.60 -16.14
CA GLN A 27 -7.31 7.54 -17.23
C GLN A 27 -8.61 8.36 -17.06
N ALA A 28 -9.74 7.69 -16.80
CA ALA A 28 -11.03 8.33 -16.59
C ALA A 28 -11.01 9.32 -15.42
N LEU A 29 -10.25 9.02 -14.37
CA LEU A 29 -10.11 9.86 -13.18
C LEU A 29 -8.96 10.89 -13.28
N GLY A 30 -8.27 11.00 -14.44
CA GLY A 30 -7.13 11.89 -14.60
C GLY A 30 -5.94 11.53 -13.70
N LYS A 31 -5.85 10.26 -13.26
CA LYS A 31 -4.75 9.76 -12.40
C LYS A 31 -3.74 8.99 -13.24
N LYS A 32 -2.48 9.03 -12.82
CA LYS A 32 -1.40 8.30 -13.50
C LYS A 32 -1.28 6.87 -12.98
N MET A 33 -0.96 5.95 -13.86
CA MET A 33 -0.70 4.55 -13.53
C MET A 33 0.72 4.15 -13.90
N TYR A 34 1.52 3.79 -12.90
CA TYR A 34 2.87 3.28 -13.09
C TYR A 34 2.92 1.78 -12.84
N VAL A 35 3.50 1.03 -13.76
CA VAL A 35 3.60 -0.44 -13.65
C VAL A 35 5.03 -0.84 -13.32
N THR A 36 5.19 -1.73 -12.34
CA THR A 36 6.50 -2.20 -11.91
C THR A 36 6.97 -3.40 -12.73
N LEU A 37 8.17 -3.30 -13.29
CA LEU A 37 8.97 -4.33 -13.90
C LEU A 37 10.37 -4.22 -13.27
N ASN A 38 10.41 -4.34 -11.93
CA ASN A 38 11.52 -3.88 -11.12
C ASN A 38 12.28 -5.02 -10.41
N THR A 39 12.57 -6.07 -11.17
CA THR A 39 13.50 -7.13 -10.81
C THR A 39 14.55 -7.29 -11.88
N ILE A 40 15.72 -7.82 -11.52
CA ILE A 40 16.73 -8.25 -12.51
C ILE A 40 16.12 -9.37 -13.37
N VAL A 41 16.39 -9.36 -14.66
CA VAL A 41 15.94 -10.36 -15.63
C VAL A 41 17.10 -11.29 -15.94
N PHE A 42 16.87 -12.59 -15.86
CA PHE A 42 17.87 -13.59 -16.26
C PHE A 42 17.76 -13.89 -17.76
N GLU A 43 18.86 -14.33 -18.36
CA GLU A 43 18.93 -14.60 -19.79
C GLU A 43 17.87 -15.61 -20.26
N HIS A 44 17.63 -16.66 -19.51
CA HIS A 44 16.60 -17.66 -19.82
C HIS A 44 15.15 -17.14 -19.70
N GLU A 45 14.94 -15.97 -19.11
CA GLU A 45 13.62 -15.32 -18.97
C GLU A 45 13.32 -14.34 -20.11
N TRP A 46 14.24 -14.20 -21.07
CA TRP A 46 14.14 -13.19 -22.13
C TRP A 46 12.84 -13.26 -22.93
N LYS A 47 12.40 -14.49 -23.28
CA LYS A 47 11.13 -14.69 -23.98
C LYS A 47 9.94 -14.18 -23.16
N LEU A 48 9.94 -14.42 -21.85
CA LEU A 48 8.89 -13.95 -20.95
C LEU A 48 8.92 -12.42 -20.77
N LEU A 49 10.10 -11.82 -20.84
CA LEU A 49 10.26 -10.37 -20.86
C LEU A 49 9.67 -9.78 -22.15
N ASP A 50 9.97 -10.36 -23.30
CA ASP A 50 9.46 -9.94 -24.60
C ASP A 50 7.93 -9.89 -24.63
N GLU A 51 7.27 -10.98 -24.16
CA GLU A 51 5.82 -11.03 -23.99
C GLU A 51 5.29 -9.91 -23.06
N ALA A 52 5.97 -9.68 -21.94
CA ALA A 52 5.56 -8.67 -20.97
C ALA A 52 5.71 -7.25 -21.55
N LEU A 53 6.80 -6.95 -22.24
CA LEU A 53 7.04 -5.66 -22.88
C LEU A 53 6.00 -5.39 -23.97
N THR A 54 5.71 -6.36 -24.83
CA THR A 54 4.66 -6.26 -25.85
C THR A 54 3.29 -5.95 -25.24
N PHE A 55 2.97 -6.62 -24.13
CA PHE A 55 1.74 -6.32 -23.39
C PHE A 55 1.74 -4.88 -22.82
N TYR A 56 2.83 -4.42 -22.19
CA TYR A 56 2.91 -3.07 -21.63
C TYR A 56 2.89 -1.99 -22.71
N GLU A 57 3.49 -2.24 -23.86
CA GLU A 57 3.38 -1.37 -25.05
C GLU A 57 1.92 -1.25 -25.52
N SER A 58 1.15 -2.32 -25.47
CA SER A 58 -0.29 -2.29 -25.77
C SER A 58 -1.13 -1.61 -24.68
N LEU A 59 -0.69 -1.66 -23.42
CA LEU A 59 -1.38 -1.09 -22.26
C LEU A 59 -1.17 0.42 -22.14
N GLN A 60 -0.03 0.93 -22.63
CA GLN A 60 0.36 2.35 -22.55
C GLN A 60 0.23 2.92 -21.12
N PRO A 61 0.90 2.35 -20.11
CA PRO A 61 0.94 2.94 -18.78
C PRO A 61 1.64 4.31 -18.84
N ASP A 62 1.41 5.15 -17.83
CA ASP A 62 2.05 6.47 -17.77
C ASP A 62 3.56 6.39 -17.46
N ALA A 63 4.04 5.27 -16.92
CA ALA A 63 5.45 4.89 -16.86
C ALA A 63 5.63 3.41 -16.50
N LEU A 64 6.82 2.86 -16.81
CA LEU A 64 7.33 1.60 -16.27
C LEU A 64 8.39 1.90 -15.21
N ILE A 65 8.25 1.27 -14.03
CA ILE A 65 9.26 1.31 -12.97
C ILE A 65 10.16 0.09 -13.14
N ILE A 66 11.42 0.32 -13.54
CA ILE A 66 12.37 -0.74 -13.89
C ILE A 66 13.53 -0.80 -12.89
N GLN A 67 14.17 -1.96 -12.75
CA GLN A 67 15.44 -2.14 -12.04
C GLN A 67 16.58 -2.38 -13.01
N ASP A 68 16.34 -3.24 -13.97
CA ASP A 68 17.34 -3.75 -14.91
C ASP A 68 17.55 -2.77 -16.06
N ILE A 69 18.78 -2.30 -16.21
CA ILE A 69 19.15 -1.35 -17.26
C ILE A 69 19.03 -2.00 -18.65
N GLY A 70 19.24 -3.31 -18.77
CA GLY A 70 19.01 -4.05 -20.02
C GLY A 70 17.57 -3.93 -20.52
N VAL A 71 16.59 -3.81 -19.60
CA VAL A 71 15.19 -3.55 -19.97
C VAL A 71 15.03 -2.14 -20.58
N ALA A 72 15.74 -1.13 -20.07
CA ALA A 72 15.72 0.21 -20.66
C ALA A 72 16.31 0.21 -22.06
N VAL A 73 17.46 -0.47 -22.25
CA VAL A 73 18.10 -0.63 -23.55
C VAL A 73 17.16 -1.31 -24.55
N GLU A 74 16.49 -2.39 -24.13
CA GLU A 74 15.56 -3.13 -25.00
C GLU A 74 14.34 -2.27 -25.37
N LEU A 75 13.75 -1.55 -24.44
CA LEU A 75 12.62 -0.64 -24.73
C LEU A 75 13.05 0.49 -25.69
N LYS A 76 14.25 1.03 -25.52
CA LYS A 76 14.80 2.02 -26.45
C LYS A 76 15.00 1.40 -27.85
N ARG A 77 15.54 0.18 -27.94
CA ARG A 77 15.71 -0.55 -29.21
C ARG A 77 14.39 -0.81 -29.92
N ARG A 78 13.31 -1.05 -29.18
CA ARG A 78 11.94 -1.20 -29.72
C ARG A 78 11.29 0.11 -30.16
N GLY A 79 11.91 1.25 -29.87
CA GLY A 79 11.32 2.58 -30.11
C GLY A 79 10.12 2.87 -29.18
N SER A 80 10.06 2.22 -28.03
CA SER A 80 9.00 2.46 -27.03
C SER A 80 9.05 3.90 -26.53
N ARG A 81 7.88 4.53 -26.41
CA ARG A 81 7.72 5.91 -25.89
C ARG A 81 7.23 5.94 -24.45
N ILE A 82 7.09 4.80 -23.79
CA ILE A 82 6.65 4.74 -22.40
C ILE A 82 7.75 5.32 -21.51
N PRO A 83 7.46 6.34 -20.69
CA PRO A 83 8.43 6.90 -19.75
C PRO A 83 8.98 5.84 -18.80
N LEU A 84 10.27 5.93 -18.46
CA LEU A 84 10.94 4.98 -17.58
C LEU A 84 11.29 5.64 -16.25
N HIS A 85 10.94 4.98 -15.16
CA HIS A 85 11.35 5.35 -13.81
C HIS A 85 12.32 4.31 -13.26
N LEU A 86 13.50 4.73 -12.82
CA LEU A 86 14.42 3.82 -12.16
C LEU A 86 13.93 3.50 -10.75
N SER A 87 13.77 2.21 -10.48
CA SER A 87 13.37 1.72 -9.16
C SER A 87 14.46 1.98 -8.12
N THR A 88 14.06 2.13 -6.85
CA THR A 88 15.00 2.08 -5.71
C THR A 88 15.87 0.80 -5.71
N GLN A 89 15.41 -0.27 -6.32
CA GLN A 89 16.19 -1.50 -6.50
C GLN A 89 17.36 -1.33 -7.49
N GLY A 90 17.36 -0.30 -8.33
CA GLY A 90 18.50 0.09 -9.16
C GLY A 90 19.66 0.66 -8.36
N ALA A 91 19.44 0.98 -7.07
CA ALA A 91 20.45 1.44 -6.13
C ALA A 91 21.28 2.65 -6.64
N TRP A 92 20.61 3.64 -7.22
CA TRP A 92 21.26 4.89 -7.60
C TRP A 92 21.21 5.87 -6.41
N PHE A 93 22.39 6.28 -5.94
CA PHE A 93 22.58 7.15 -4.78
C PHE A 93 23.02 8.58 -5.16
N GLY A 94 22.96 8.92 -6.45
CA GLY A 94 23.24 10.28 -6.90
C GLY A 94 24.66 10.53 -7.39
N HIS A 95 25.51 9.52 -7.43
CA HIS A 95 26.90 9.67 -7.85
C HIS A 95 27.17 8.88 -9.13
N GLY A 96 27.44 9.59 -10.21
CA GLY A 96 27.77 9.03 -11.51
C GLY A 96 26.59 8.44 -12.29
N GLY A 97 26.72 8.33 -13.58
CA GLY A 97 25.77 7.69 -14.46
C GLY A 97 24.46 8.44 -14.69
N ALA A 98 24.30 9.69 -14.23
CA ALA A 98 23.03 10.41 -14.35
C ALA A 98 22.67 10.76 -15.81
N GLU A 99 23.63 11.20 -16.59
CA GLU A 99 23.41 11.50 -18.01
C GLU A 99 23.18 10.23 -18.81
N GLU A 100 23.89 9.14 -18.52
CA GLU A 100 23.69 7.83 -19.14
C GLU A 100 22.28 7.29 -18.86
N LEU A 101 21.79 7.43 -17.65
CA LEU A 101 20.41 7.07 -17.29
C LEU A 101 19.39 7.91 -18.06
N LYS A 102 19.61 9.22 -18.18
CA LYS A 102 18.77 10.12 -18.96
C LYS A 102 18.77 9.73 -20.45
N ASP A 103 19.94 9.42 -21.00
CA ASP A 103 20.09 8.96 -22.39
C ASP A 103 19.38 7.64 -22.65
N LEU A 104 19.23 6.80 -21.65
CA LEU A 104 18.43 5.58 -21.69
C LEU A 104 16.92 5.84 -21.57
N GLY A 105 16.48 7.09 -21.41
CA GLY A 105 15.08 7.48 -21.31
C GLY A 105 14.52 7.42 -19.87
N ILE A 106 15.40 7.37 -18.86
CA ILE A 106 14.96 7.49 -17.45
C ILE A 106 14.51 8.92 -17.21
N SER A 107 13.23 9.09 -16.92
CA SER A 107 12.60 10.38 -16.63
C SER A 107 12.44 10.67 -15.15
N ARG A 108 12.50 9.63 -14.30
CA ARG A 108 12.41 9.74 -12.84
C ARG A 108 13.25 8.68 -12.17
N VAL A 109 13.86 9.03 -11.05
CA VAL A 109 14.53 8.08 -10.16
C VAL A 109 13.85 8.01 -8.81
N ILE A 110 13.56 6.79 -8.36
CA ILE A 110 13.05 6.52 -7.02
C ILE A 110 14.26 6.26 -6.13
N LEU A 111 14.60 7.26 -5.33
CA LEU A 111 15.80 7.21 -4.49
C LEU A 111 15.74 6.09 -3.45
N PRO A 112 16.90 5.53 -3.06
CA PRO A 112 17.02 4.67 -1.91
C PRO A 112 16.55 5.37 -0.62
N ARG A 113 16.11 4.58 0.38
CA ARG A 113 15.64 5.10 1.67
C ARG A 113 16.76 5.59 2.56
N GLU A 114 17.98 5.36 2.16
CA GLU A 114 19.22 5.73 2.84
C GLU A 114 19.62 7.18 2.59
N VAL A 115 19.03 7.83 1.59
CA VAL A 115 19.32 9.22 1.24
C VAL A 115 18.76 10.17 2.29
N SER A 116 19.62 11.02 2.84
CA SER A 116 19.26 12.06 3.81
C SER A 116 18.66 13.32 3.13
N ALA A 117 18.07 14.21 3.92
CA ALA A 117 17.52 15.47 3.43
C ALA A 117 18.61 16.36 2.78
N ASP A 118 19.80 16.40 3.37
CA ASP A 118 20.92 17.18 2.85
C ASP A 118 21.42 16.63 1.51
N GLU A 119 21.52 15.31 1.38
CA GLU A 119 21.88 14.67 0.11
C GLU A 119 20.79 14.89 -0.93
N LEU A 120 19.53 14.74 -0.54
CA LEU A 120 18.38 14.98 -1.40
C LEU A 120 18.39 16.41 -1.95
N GLN A 121 18.68 17.41 -1.11
CA GLN A 121 18.75 18.80 -1.53
C GLN A 121 19.84 19.04 -2.58
N LYS A 122 21.01 18.40 -2.44
CA LYS A 122 22.09 18.44 -3.43
C LYS A 122 21.66 17.76 -4.74
N LEU A 123 21.02 16.60 -4.65
CA LEU A 123 20.54 15.86 -5.81
C LEU A 123 19.47 16.63 -6.59
N LEU A 124 18.58 17.34 -5.92
CA LEU A 124 17.54 18.16 -6.55
C LEU A 124 18.12 19.31 -7.39
N GLN A 125 19.34 19.74 -7.09
CA GLN A 125 20.03 20.79 -7.87
C GLN A 125 20.77 20.25 -9.09
N THR A 126 21.13 18.97 -9.11
CA THR A 126 22.05 18.41 -10.11
C THR A 126 21.46 17.29 -10.95
N ALA A 127 20.42 16.61 -10.49
CA ALA A 127 19.82 15.48 -11.22
C ALA A 127 19.10 15.96 -12.48
N PRO A 128 19.35 15.34 -13.66
CA PRO A 128 18.72 15.73 -14.91
C PRO A 128 17.32 15.12 -15.11
N PHE A 129 16.75 14.50 -14.10
CA PHE A 129 15.45 13.82 -14.08
C PHE A 129 14.72 14.09 -12.78
N GLU A 130 13.42 13.76 -12.75
CA GLU A 130 12.59 13.88 -11.54
C GLU A 130 13.06 12.95 -10.42
N LEU A 131 12.92 13.40 -9.17
CA LEU A 131 13.23 12.59 -8.00
C LEU A 131 11.96 12.21 -7.23
N GLU A 132 11.86 10.92 -6.88
CA GLU A 132 10.81 10.36 -6.03
C GLU A 132 11.44 9.75 -4.78
N ILE A 133 10.89 10.04 -3.59
CA ILE A 133 11.38 9.50 -2.33
C ILE A 133 10.31 8.72 -1.60
N PHE A 134 10.72 7.71 -0.81
CA PHE A 134 9.82 7.08 0.14
C PHE A 134 9.56 7.99 1.33
N VAL A 135 8.29 8.10 1.72
CA VAL A 135 7.87 8.91 2.86
C VAL A 135 7.16 8.09 3.94
N HIS A 136 6.71 6.87 3.62
CA HIS A 136 5.99 6.04 4.59
C HIS A 136 6.13 4.55 4.29
N GLY A 137 6.21 3.76 5.37
CA GLY A 137 6.14 2.31 5.36
C GLY A 137 7.44 1.60 5.72
N ALA A 138 7.52 0.31 5.44
CA ALA A 138 8.61 -0.53 5.92
C ALA A 138 9.99 -0.08 5.45
N MET A 139 10.91 0.09 6.40
CA MET A 139 12.34 0.25 6.13
C MET A 139 13.00 -1.10 5.82
N CYS A 140 14.04 -1.06 5.00
CA CYS A 140 14.91 -2.20 4.73
C CYS A 140 16.20 -2.06 5.55
N TYR A 141 16.66 -3.15 6.14
CA TYR A 141 17.93 -3.17 6.89
C TYR A 141 19.14 -3.12 5.94
N SER A 142 19.02 -3.77 4.79
CA SER A 142 20.09 -3.83 3.80
C SER A 142 20.04 -2.63 2.86
N ILE A 143 21.17 -2.33 2.23
CA ILE A 143 21.23 -1.35 1.13
C ILE A 143 20.19 -1.70 0.07
N SER A 144 19.43 -0.70 -0.35
CA SER A 144 18.36 -0.85 -1.33
C SER A 144 18.85 -1.54 -2.61
N GLY A 145 18.17 -2.59 -3.05
CA GLY A 145 18.53 -3.38 -4.23
C GLY A 145 19.75 -4.30 -4.08
N ARG A 146 20.39 -4.36 -2.92
CA ARG A 146 21.64 -5.11 -2.67
C ARG A 146 21.53 -6.15 -1.56
N CYS A 147 20.30 -6.60 -1.22
CA CYS A 147 20.10 -7.58 -0.16
C CYS A 147 20.25 -9.01 -0.68
N PHE A 148 21.21 -9.72 -0.15
CA PHE A 148 21.43 -11.15 -0.42
C PHE A 148 21.05 -12.05 0.77
N TRP A 149 20.59 -11.50 1.87
CA TRP A 149 20.34 -12.25 3.11
C TRP A 149 19.31 -13.35 2.94
N SER A 150 18.18 -13.07 2.28
CA SER A 150 17.16 -14.09 2.05
C SER A 150 17.63 -15.25 1.19
N ILE A 151 18.53 -15.02 0.22
CA ILE A 151 19.05 -16.08 -0.62
C ILE A 151 20.17 -16.85 0.08
N ALA A 152 20.93 -16.20 0.96
CA ALA A 152 21.94 -16.86 1.78
C ALA A 152 21.34 -17.83 2.79
N LEU A 153 20.15 -17.54 3.32
CA LEU A 153 19.45 -18.41 4.27
C LEU A 153 18.49 -19.42 3.60
N GLY A 154 18.37 -19.39 2.28
CA GLY A 154 17.46 -20.28 1.56
C GLY A 154 17.37 -19.97 0.06
N THR A 155 16.27 -20.34 -0.58
CA THR A 155 16.07 -20.19 -2.04
C THR A 155 15.37 -18.89 -2.44
N ARG A 156 15.09 -17.99 -1.49
CA ARG A 156 14.27 -16.79 -1.74
C ARG A 156 15.14 -15.55 -1.91
N SER A 157 14.88 -14.74 -2.93
CA SER A 157 15.62 -13.51 -3.20
C SER A 157 14.79 -12.26 -2.90
N GLY A 158 15.30 -11.41 -2.02
CA GLY A 158 14.70 -10.10 -1.74
C GLY A 158 14.67 -9.20 -2.97
N ASN A 159 15.70 -9.26 -3.80
CA ASN A 159 15.82 -8.46 -5.03
C ASN A 159 14.90 -8.96 -6.15
N ARG A 160 14.35 -10.18 -6.01
CA ARG A 160 13.36 -10.75 -6.94
C ARG A 160 11.95 -10.83 -6.32
N GLY A 161 11.70 -10.06 -5.27
CA GLY A 161 10.38 -9.92 -4.66
C GLY A 161 9.93 -11.05 -3.75
N THR A 162 10.84 -11.97 -3.40
CA THR A 162 10.54 -13.13 -2.55
C THR A 162 11.22 -13.06 -1.18
N CYS A 163 11.48 -11.85 -0.66
CA CYS A 163 12.14 -11.63 0.62
C CYS A 163 11.49 -12.44 1.76
N ALA A 164 12.29 -13.23 2.50
CA ALA A 164 11.86 -13.97 3.68
C ALA A 164 11.86 -13.13 4.96
N GLN A 165 12.27 -11.86 4.86
CA GLN A 165 12.39 -10.93 5.98
C GLN A 165 13.31 -11.44 7.13
N PRO A 166 14.51 -11.98 6.85
CA PRO A 166 15.39 -12.47 7.90
C PRO A 166 15.73 -11.39 8.91
N CYS A 167 15.90 -10.13 8.48
CA CYS A 167 16.13 -9.00 9.37
C CYS A 167 15.02 -8.75 10.41
N ARG A 168 13.86 -9.40 10.29
CA ARG A 168 12.73 -9.26 11.23
C ARG A 168 12.62 -10.42 12.20
N ARG A 169 13.59 -11.34 12.18
CA ARG A 169 13.65 -12.47 13.11
C ARG A 169 14.43 -12.09 14.35
N GLU A 170 14.24 -12.90 15.37
CA GLU A 170 15.05 -12.85 16.59
C GLU A 170 16.40 -13.49 16.35
N TYR A 171 17.43 -12.90 16.91
CA TYR A 171 18.79 -13.38 16.88
C TYR A 171 19.38 -13.33 18.30
N SER A 172 20.16 -14.34 18.65
CA SER A 172 20.94 -14.35 19.89
C SER A 172 22.40 -14.07 19.59
N ILE A 173 23.08 -13.40 20.52
CA ILE A 173 24.52 -13.21 20.49
C ILE A 173 25.10 -14.26 21.44
N ASP A 174 26.21 -14.90 21.03
CA ASP A 174 26.99 -15.87 21.83
C ASP A 174 26.25 -17.16 22.26
N GLY A 175 25.22 -17.56 21.49
CA GLY A 175 24.49 -18.80 21.77
C GLY A 175 23.72 -18.79 23.09
N SER A 176 23.83 -17.75 23.88
CA SER A 176 22.98 -17.52 25.05
C SER A 176 21.59 -17.12 24.53
N ARG A 177 20.61 -17.99 24.71
CA ARG A 177 19.24 -17.57 24.75
C ARG A 177 19.06 -16.68 25.98
N GLY A 178 19.48 -15.41 25.86
CA GLY A 178 19.01 -14.40 26.78
C GLY A 178 17.48 -14.46 26.78
N ASN A 179 16.84 -14.26 27.89
CA ASN A 179 15.40 -14.25 28.03
C ASN A 179 14.78 -13.27 27.01
N GLY A 180 14.28 -13.79 25.87
CA GLY A 180 13.73 -13.05 24.77
C GLY A 180 14.82 -12.65 23.74
N GLY A 181 14.89 -13.37 22.62
CA GLY A 181 15.76 -12.99 21.50
C GLY A 181 15.43 -11.58 21.03
N SER A 182 16.42 -10.70 20.96
CA SER A 182 16.20 -9.34 20.48
C SER A 182 16.15 -9.30 18.96
N CYS A 183 15.26 -8.50 18.39
CA CYS A 183 15.14 -8.28 16.96
C CYS A 183 16.22 -7.31 16.46
N LEU A 184 17.49 -7.70 16.62
CA LEU A 184 18.69 -6.88 16.43
C LEU A 184 18.75 -6.14 15.08
N PHE A 185 18.14 -6.70 14.06
CA PHE A 185 18.20 -6.18 12.69
C PHE A 185 16.85 -5.62 12.18
N SER A 186 15.85 -5.51 13.05
CA SER A 186 14.53 -5.06 12.68
C SER A 186 14.43 -3.53 12.72
N PRO A 187 14.45 -2.82 11.56
CA PRO A 187 14.29 -1.37 11.57
C PRO A 187 12.84 -0.97 11.84
N ARG A 188 12.66 0.21 12.43
CA ARG A 188 11.37 0.90 12.52
C ARG A 188 10.85 1.23 11.12
N ASP A 189 9.53 1.41 10.98
CA ASP A 189 8.94 1.84 9.73
C ASP A 189 9.23 3.35 9.49
N LEU A 190 9.41 3.75 8.24
CA LEU A 190 9.61 5.14 7.86
C LEU A 190 8.30 5.92 8.01
N ARG A 191 8.37 7.13 8.56
CA ARG A 191 7.25 8.07 8.62
C ARG A 191 7.77 9.51 8.56
N LEU A 192 7.52 10.18 7.43
CA LEU A 192 7.94 11.56 7.17
C LEU A 192 6.75 12.51 7.01
N ILE A 193 5.64 12.25 7.72
CA ILE A 193 4.45 13.11 7.62
C ILE A 193 4.72 14.50 8.19
N ASP A 194 5.60 14.59 9.21
CA ASP A 194 5.99 15.84 9.83
C ASP A 194 6.89 16.69 8.91
N GLU A 195 7.54 16.05 7.93
CA GLU A 195 8.45 16.68 6.97
C GLU A 195 7.75 17.09 5.65
N VAL A 196 6.43 16.87 5.53
CA VAL A 196 5.69 17.12 4.27
C VAL A 196 5.77 18.57 3.83
N ALA A 197 5.77 19.53 4.75
CA ALA A 197 5.89 20.95 4.42
C ALA A 197 7.25 21.27 3.75
N TRP A 198 8.34 20.74 4.32
CA TRP A 198 9.68 20.86 3.74
C TRP A 198 9.76 20.14 2.40
N LEU A 199 9.28 18.91 2.30
CA LEU A 199 9.26 18.13 1.07
C LEU A 199 8.49 18.83 -0.06
N LYS A 200 7.37 19.48 0.26
CA LYS A 200 6.59 20.26 -0.70
C LYS A 200 7.39 21.46 -1.24
N SER A 201 8.18 22.11 -0.39
CA SER A 201 8.99 23.28 -0.78
C SER A 201 10.33 22.92 -1.41
N SER A 202 10.83 21.70 -1.20
CA SER A 202 12.17 21.27 -1.66
C SER A 202 12.28 21.06 -3.16
N GLY A 203 11.18 20.85 -3.88
CA GLY A 203 11.17 20.52 -5.31
C GLY A 203 11.11 19.02 -5.62
N VAL A 204 10.94 18.16 -4.60
CA VAL A 204 10.67 16.73 -4.80
C VAL A 204 9.39 16.55 -5.61
N THR A 205 9.47 15.80 -6.71
CA THR A 205 8.34 15.65 -7.64
C THR A 205 7.30 14.65 -7.14
N SER A 206 7.72 13.63 -6.40
CA SER A 206 6.85 12.52 -6.01
C SER A 206 7.18 11.96 -4.63
N LEU A 207 6.13 11.75 -3.82
CA LEU A 207 6.20 11.14 -2.51
C LEU A 207 5.65 9.70 -2.58
N LYS A 208 6.49 8.72 -2.24
CA LYS A 208 6.15 7.30 -2.34
C LYS A 208 5.75 6.69 -1.02
N ILE A 209 4.56 6.10 -0.97
CA ILE A 209 4.09 5.34 0.17
C ILE A 209 4.30 3.84 -0.12
N GLU A 210 5.01 3.14 0.79
CA GLU A 210 5.15 1.69 0.72
C GLU A 210 3.88 1.02 1.26
N GLY A 211 3.15 0.38 0.38
CA GLY A 211 1.90 -0.33 0.71
C GLY A 211 1.97 -1.83 0.44
N ARG A 212 3.16 -2.37 0.14
CA ARG A 212 3.36 -3.78 -0.18
C ARG A 212 2.88 -4.68 0.97
N MET A 213 2.02 -5.65 0.66
CA MET A 213 1.46 -6.59 1.64
C MET A 213 0.63 -5.92 2.75
N LYS A 214 0.26 -4.67 2.59
CA LYS A 214 -0.59 -3.94 3.52
C LYS A 214 -2.07 -4.09 3.15
N SER A 215 -2.97 -3.83 4.11
CA SER A 215 -4.42 -3.85 3.86
C SER A 215 -4.85 -2.65 3.01
N PRO A 216 -5.98 -2.74 2.29
CA PRO A 216 -6.56 -1.60 1.60
C PRO A 216 -6.84 -0.41 2.52
N GLU A 217 -7.32 -0.68 3.73
CA GLU A 217 -7.53 0.31 4.78
C GLU A 217 -6.25 1.10 5.08
N TYR A 218 -5.13 0.39 5.32
CA TYR A 218 -3.83 1.03 5.53
C TYR A 218 -3.48 1.98 4.38
N VAL A 219 -3.62 1.51 3.14
CA VAL A 219 -3.28 2.34 1.96
C VAL A 219 -4.17 3.58 1.91
N TYR A 220 -5.48 3.41 2.11
CA TYR A 220 -6.43 4.52 2.12
C TYR A 220 -6.10 5.56 3.21
N GLN A 221 -5.95 5.13 4.45
CA GLN A 221 -5.71 6.03 5.58
C GLN A 221 -4.37 6.76 5.46
N VAL A 222 -3.32 6.05 5.06
CA VAL A 222 -2.00 6.67 4.89
C VAL A 222 -2.01 7.67 3.74
N VAL A 223 -2.56 7.30 2.56
CA VAL A 223 -2.66 8.21 1.41
C VAL A 223 -3.48 9.44 1.77
N LYS A 224 -4.61 9.26 2.47
CA LYS A 224 -5.47 10.36 2.93
C LYS A 224 -4.71 11.32 3.84
N ALA A 225 -3.99 10.81 4.85
CA ALA A 225 -3.22 11.64 5.77
C ALA A 225 -2.15 12.47 5.05
N TYR A 226 -1.39 11.85 4.15
CA TYR A 226 -0.38 12.58 3.36
C TYR A 226 -1.01 13.57 2.38
N ARG A 227 -2.19 13.26 1.82
CA ARG A 227 -2.91 14.19 0.94
C ARG A 227 -3.40 15.41 1.71
N GLU A 228 -4.02 15.21 2.87
CA GLU A 228 -4.45 16.29 3.75
C GLU A 228 -3.26 17.17 4.18
N ALA A 229 -2.12 16.57 4.54
CA ALA A 229 -0.93 17.33 4.90
C ALA A 229 -0.37 18.18 3.73
N LEU A 230 -0.41 17.65 2.50
CA LEU A 230 0.03 18.35 1.30
C LEU A 230 -0.92 19.49 0.89
N ASP A 231 -2.25 19.30 1.03
CA ASP A 231 -3.24 20.25 0.55
C ASP A 231 -3.46 21.39 1.55
N ASP A 232 -3.70 21.06 2.80
CA ASP A 232 -4.11 22.00 3.84
C ASP A 232 -2.95 22.55 4.67
N GLY A 233 -1.74 21.98 4.55
CA GLY A 233 -0.62 22.24 5.45
C GLY A 233 -0.90 21.83 6.91
N LYS A 234 -2.04 21.19 7.15
CA LYS A 234 -2.46 20.74 8.49
C LYS A 234 -1.97 19.32 8.71
N ASN A 235 -0.85 19.20 9.38
CA ASN A 235 -0.46 17.91 9.95
C ASN A 235 -1.47 17.55 11.06
N ARG A 236 -2.48 16.75 10.72
CA ARG A 236 -3.47 16.25 11.70
C ARG A 236 -2.89 15.19 12.64
N GLY A 237 -1.57 15.07 12.63
CA GLY A 237 -0.78 14.34 13.60
C GLY A 237 -0.63 12.85 13.33
N PRO A 238 0.39 12.27 13.96
CA PRO A 238 0.66 10.83 13.91
C PRO A 238 -0.45 9.97 14.50
N ALA A 239 -1.39 10.54 15.29
CA ALA A 239 -2.43 9.79 15.99
C ALA A 239 -3.26 8.91 15.06
N LYS A 240 -3.77 9.45 13.95
CA LYS A 240 -4.54 8.66 12.97
C LYS A 240 -3.73 7.60 12.24
N LEU A 241 -2.43 7.84 12.03
CA LEU A 241 -1.54 6.86 11.41
C LEU A 241 -1.17 5.73 12.37
N ASN A 242 -1.26 5.96 13.68
CA ASN A 242 -1.04 4.91 14.69
C ASN A 242 -2.25 3.98 14.87
N GLU A 243 -3.45 4.38 14.38
CA GLU A 243 -4.66 3.55 14.39
C GLU A 243 -4.65 2.46 13.31
N VAL A 244 -3.84 2.62 12.26
CA VAL A 244 -3.61 1.58 11.26
C VAL A 244 -2.34 0.79 11.56
N PHE A 245 -2.25 -0.42 11.01
CA PHE A 245 -1.11 -1.31 11.26
C PHE A 245 0.23 -0.60 11.02
N THR A 246 0.90 -0.20 12.08
CA THR A 246 2.26 0.34 12.03
C THR A 246 3.15 -0.35 13.06
N ARG A 247 4.41 -0.61 12.67
CA ARG A 247 5.50 -0.80 13.63
C ARG A 247 5.83 0.56 14.23
N ALA A 248 6.68 0.56 15.27
CA ALA A 248 7.32 1.78 15.71
C ALA A 248 7.90 2.53 14.49
N ALA A 249 7.68 3.83 14.43
CA ALA A 249 8.08 4.64 13.29
C ALA A 249 9.29 5.52 13.64
N SER A 250 10.06 5.88 12.62
CA SER A 250 11.17 6.82 12.70
C SER A 250 11.27 7.62 11.39
N SER A 251 12.08 8.68 11.39
CA SER A 251 12.45 9.39 10.15
C SER A 251 13.44 8.62 9.27
N GLY A 252 13.86 7.41 9.68
CA GLY A 252 14.89 6.67 8.99
C GLY A 252 16.20 7.46 8.95
N PHE A 253 16.83 7.51 7.78
CA PHE A 253 18.06 8.27 7.54
C PHE A 253 17.80 9.73 7.11
N PHE A 254 16.54 10.13 7.01
CA PHE A 254 16.17 11.43 6.43
C PHE A 254 16.80 12.60 7.18
N ASN A 255 16.81 12.56 8.52
CA ASN A 255 17.38 13.61 9.37
C ASN A 255 18.89 13.40 9.68
N GLY A 256 19.59 12.61 8.86
CA GLY A 256 21.03 12.33 9.01
C GLY A 256 21.35 11.02 9.74
N PRO A 257 22.54 10.90 10.33
CA PRO A 257 22.98 9.68 11.02
C PRO A 257 22.00 9.25 12.11
N VAL A 258 21.66 7.97 12.13
CA VAL A 258 20.64 7.41 13.02
C VAL A 258 21.32 6.74 14.22
N ASP A 259 20.87 7.07 15.42
CA ASP A 259 21.18 6.27 16.60
C ASP A 259 20.61 4.84 16.41
N PRO A 260 21.43 3.78 16.49
CA PRO A 260 20.97 2.41 16.34
C PRO A 260 19.78 2.07 17.25
N ALA A 261 19.74 2.57 18.47
CA ALA A 261 18.64 2.34 19.41
C ALA A 261 17.35 3.01 18.96
N ALA A 262 17.43 4.18 18.31
CA ALA A 262 16.26 4.88 17.77
C ALA A 262 15.78 4.26 16.44
N TRP A 263 16.64 3.52 15.74
CA TRP A 263 16.33 2.93 14.43
C TRP A 263 15.74 1.52 14.50
N GLN A 264 16.12 0.74 15.52
CA GLN A 264 15.66 -0.63 15.71
C GLN A 264 14.32 -0.69 16.43
N THR A 265 13.56 -1.77 16.19
CA THR A 265 12.28 -2.01 16.88
C THR A 265 12.47 -2.57 18.31
N GLY A 266 13.69 -2.85 18.74
CA GLY A 266 13.97 -3.54 20.01
C GLY A 266 13.50 -4.99 19.99
N ASP A 267 12.85 -5.42 21.07
CA ASP A 267 12.41 -6.81 21.23
C ASP A 267 11.09 -7.12 20.51
N ASN A 268 10.41 -6.10 19.97
CA ASN A 268 9.12 -6.29 19.30
C ASN A 268 9.13 -5.84 17.84
N PRO A 269 9.29 -6.78 16.88
CA PRO A 269 9.17 -6.48 15.46
C PRO A 269 7.71 -6.34 14.99
N GLY A 270 6.75 -6.55 15.89
CA GLY A 270 5.32 -6.62 15.65
C GLY A 270 4.63 -5.27 15.61
N ARG A 271 3.34 -5.30 15.87
CA ARG A 271 2.48 -4.11 15.94
C ARG A 271 2.70 -3.38 17.25
N GLU A 272 3.02 -2.11 17.19
CA GLU A 272 3.14 -1.29 18.39
C GLU A 272 1.76 -0.97 18.98
N GLY A 273 0.79 -0.61 18.12
CA GLY A 273 -0.55 -0.22 18.53
C GLY A 273 -0.58 1.11 19.32
N VAL A 274 -1.79 1.58 19.63
CA VAL A 274 -2.05 2.78 20.45
C VAL A 274 -2.37 2.37 21.88
N ALA A 275 -1.69 2.91 22.86
CA ALA A 275 -1.97 2.64 24.28
C ALA A 275 -3.36 3.17 24.64
N ILE A 276 -4.29 2.27 24.95
CA ILE A 276 -5.68 2.59 25.27
C ILE A 276 -5.98 2.61 26.79
N GLY A 277 -5.13 2.01 27.59
CA GLY A 277 -5.31 1.95 29.03
C GLY A 277 -4.52 0.85 29.70
N VAL A 278 -4.82 0.63 30.96
CA VAL A 278 -4.18 -0.41 31.79
C VAL A 278 -5.24 -1.25 32.49
N THR A 279 -4.92 -2.52 32.74
CA THR A 279 -5.77 -3.39 33.57
C THR A 279 -5.70 -2.97 35.03
N THR A 280 -6.82 -3.03 35.77
CA THR A 280 -6.85 -2.74 37.20
C THR A 280 -6.59 -3.98 38.07
N GLY A 281 -6.60 -5.16 37.47
CA GLY A 281 -6.52 -6.45 38.16
C GLY A 281 -7.87 -6.98 38.67
N LYS A 282 -8.94 -6.21 38.53
CA LYS A 282 -10.30 -6.69 38.89
C LYS A 282 -10.92 -7.46 37.73
N THR A 283 -11.55 -8.55 38.06
CA THR A 283 -12.28 -9.44 37.13
C THR A 283 -13.63 -9.84 37.72
N SER A 284 -14.65 -9.98 36.87
CA SER A 284 -15.97 -10.49 37.26
C SER A 284 -16.66 -11.11 36.05
N ASP A 285 -17.19 -12.32 36.18
CA ASP A 285 -18.01 -13.00 35.16
C ASP A 285 -17.38 -13.06 33.76
N GLY A 286 -16.07 -13.29 33.68
CA GLY A 286 -15.34 -13.34 32.41
C GLY A 286 -15.02 -11.94 31.84
N LEU A 287 -15.20 -10.89 32.64
CA LEU A 287 -14.88 -9.51 32.32
C LEU A 287 -13.59 -9.09 33.02
N VAL A 288 -12.85 -8.20 32.37
CA VAL A 288 -11.63 -7.57 32.90
C VAL A 288 -11.90 -6.07 33.01
N GLU A 289 -11.60 -5.47 34.19
CA GLU A 289 -11.71 -4.04 34.41
C GLU A 289 -10.46 -3.32 33.90
N LEU A 290 -10.70 -2.25 33.14
CA LEU A 290 -9.65 -1.39 32.56
C LEU A 290 -9.83 0.04 33.04
N GLN A 291 -8.70 0.68 33.34
CA GLN A 291 -8.63 2.13 33.40
C GLN A 291 -8.17 2.65 32.04
N VAL A 292 -9.07 3.32 31.31
CA VAL A 292 -8.85 3.69 29.92
C VAL A 292 -8.41 5.15 29.73
N ARG A 293 -7.56 5.36 28.75
CA ARG A 293 -7.19 6.65 28.15
C ARG A 293 -8.06 6.92 26.93
N GLU A 294 -8.30 5.87 26.14
CA GLU A 294 -9.18 5.86 24.97
C GLU A 294 -10.21 4.75 25.12
N MET A 295 -11.44 5.04 24.71
CA MET A 295 -12.54 4.08 24.81
C MET A 295 -12.34 2.91 23.84
N PRO A 296 -12.28 1.66 24.33
CA PRO A 296 -12.29 0.49 23.46
C PRO A 296 -13.71 0.22 22.93
N ALA A 297 -13.79 -0.47 21.80
CA ALA A 297 -15.04 -0.92 21.20
C ALA A 297 -15.04 -2.44 20.97
N PRO A 298 -16.23 -3.07 20.96
CA PRO A 298 -16.34 -4.48 20.53
C PRO A 298 -15.77 -4.63 19.11
N GLY A 299 -14.90 -5.62 18.92
CA GLY A 299 -14.21 -5.85 17.65
C GLY A 299 -12.76 -5.32 17.64
N ASP A 300 -12.37 -4.43 18.55
CA ASP A 300 -11.00 -3.94 18.64
C ASP A 300 -9.99 -5.08 18.87
N GLY A 301 -8.92 -5.09 18.11
CA GLY A 301 -7.77 -5.95 18.35
C GLY A 301 -6.83 -5.31 19.37
N ILE A 302 -6.54 -6.02 20.44
CA ILE A 302 -5.72 -5.54 21.55
C ILE A 302 -4.48 -6.43 21.68
N VAL A 303 -3.35 -5.81 22.00
CA VAL A 303 -2.11 -6.51 22.36
C VAL A 303 -1.59 -6.02 23.70
N TRP A 304 -0.87 -6.89 24.38
CA TRP A 304 -0.14 -6.60 25.60
C TRP A 304 1.13 -7.44 25.66
N GLU A 305 2.05 -7.04 26.49
CA GLU A 305 3.27 -7.78 26.76
C GLU A 305 3.10 -8.63 28.04
N LYS A 306 3.52 -9.88 27.98
CA LYS A 306 3.59 -10.77 29.13
C LYS A 306 4.85 -11.64 29.04
N ASN A 307 5.73 -11.52 30.04
CA ASN A 307 6.99 -12.28 30.10
C ASN A 307 7.92 -12.05 28.87
N GLY A 308 7.94 -10.84 28.31
CA GLY A 308 8.74 -10.51 27.11
C GLY A 308 8.09 -10.96 25.78
N GLU A 309 6.91 -11.57 25.81
CA GLU A 309 6.19 -11.97 24.62
C GLU A 309 4.93 -11.10 24.40
N GLN A 310 4.72 -10.69 23.18
CA GLN A 310 3.49 -9.99 22.79
C GLN A 310 2.34 -10.98 22.63
N GLN A 311 1.31 -10.82 23.45
CA GLN A 311 0.06 -11.55 23.34
C GLN A 311 -1.03 -10.66 22.76
N GLY A 312 -2.07 -11.26 22.17
CA GLY A 312 -3.15 -10.52 21.57
C GLY A 312 -4.51 -11.18 21.72
N ALA A 313 -5.53 -10.36 21.79
CA ALA A 313 -6.94 -10.80 21.80
C ALA A 313 -7.82 -9.76 21.10
N ARG A 314 -9.10 -10.13 20.93
CA ARG A 314 -10.12 -9.22 20.39
C ARG A 314 -11.17 -8.93 21.45
N ILE A 315 -11.50 -7.66 21.65
CA ILE A 315 -12.60 -7.27 22.54
C ILE A 315 -13.91 -7.69 21.90
N THR A 316 -14.74 -8.41 22.65
CA THR A 316 -16.05 -8.88 22.17
C THR A 316 -17.20 -8.08 22.75
N TRP A 317 -16.98 -7.41 23.88
CA TRP A 317 -18.01 -6.62 24.56
C TRP A 317 -17.39 -5.58 25.49
N VAL A 318 -18.06 -4.44 25.66
CA VAL A 318 -17.64 -3.30 26.51
C VAL A 318 -18.82 -2.78 27.32
N LYS A 319 -18.60 -2.50 28.61
CA LYS A 319 -19.52 -1.79 29.48
C LYS A 319 -18.80 -0.69 30.22
N THR A 320 -19.31 0.52 30.09
CA THR A 320 -18.81 1.70 30.79
C THR A 320 -19.40 1.79 32.20
N ASP A 321 -18.59 2.13 33.18
CA ASP A 321 -19.08 2.51 34.49
C ASP A 321 -19.67 3.93 34.43
N ARG A 322 -20.95 4.09 34.76
CA ARG A 322 -21.64 5.38 34.71
C ARG A 322 -21.09 6.40 35.72
N LYS A 323 -20.53 5.92 36.83
CA LYS A 323 -19.96 6.79 37.89
C LYS A 323 -18.51 7.16 37.61
N HIS A 324 -17.81 6.27 36.90
CA HIS A 324 -16.39 6.40 36.56
C HIS A 324 -16.17 6.21 35.07
N PRO A 325 -16.35 7.21 34.21
CA PRO A 325 -16.33 7.07 32.76
C PRO A 325 -14.98 6.59 32.19
N LYS A 326 -13.91 6.68 32.98
CA LYS A 326 -12.58 6.14 32.63
C LYS A 326 -12.38 4.69 33.04
N ILE A 327 -13.38 4.07 33.70
CA ILE A 327 -13.36 2.65 34.05
C ILE A 327 -14.33 1.91 33.15
N VAL A 328 -13.84 0.88 32.50
CA VAL A 328 -14.66 0.04 31.62
C VAL A 328 -14.43 -1.44 31.90
N TRP A 329 -15.46 -2.22 31.71
CA TRP A 329 -15.40 -3.67 31.76
C TRP A 329 -15.45 -4.22 30.35
N VAL A 330 -14.49 -5.11 30.02
CA VAL A 330 -14.39 -5.69 28.69
C VAL A 330 -14.41 -7.21 28.74
N ARG A 331 -14.96 -7.84 27.70
CA ARG A 331 -14.87 -9.27 27.45
C ARG A 331 -13.96 -9.53 26.25
N GLY A 332 -13.29 -10.68 26.23
CA GLY A 332 -12.37 -11.07 25.16
C GLY A 332 -10.91 -11.08 25.58
N LEU A 333 -10.59 -10.47 26.72
CA LEU A 333 -9.26 -10.55 27.34
C LEU A 333 -9.20 -11.72 28.34
N PRO A 334 -8.01 -12.34 28.54
CA PRO A 334 -7.83 -13.34 29.58
C PRO A 334 -8.08 -12.77 30.97
N VAL A 335 -8.94 -13.42 31.76
CA VAL A 335 -9.22 -13.02 33.16
C VAL A 335 -8.01 -13.19 34.09
N THR A 336 -6.98 -13.89 33.62
CA THR A 336 -5.71 -14.06 34.34
C THR A 336 -4.74 -12.90 34.15
N LEU A 337 -5.16 -11.82 33.45
CA LEU A 337 -4.38 -10.59 33.37
C LEU A 337 -4.39 -9.89 34.72
N GLY A 338 -3.18 -9.75 35.30
CA GLY A 338 -2.99 -8.97 36.52
C GLY A 338 -3.27 -7.49 36.34
N GLY A 339 -3.18 -6.71 37.42
CA GLY A 339 -3.27 -5.26 37.35
C GLY A 339 -1.99 -4.62 36.80
N GLY A 340 -2.13 -3.44 36.18
CA GLY A 340 -1.01 -2.65 35.66
C GLY A 340 -0.50 -3.06 34.30
N VAL A 341 -1.16 -4.01 33.61
CA VAL A 341 -0.77 -4.41 32.25
C VAL A 341 -1.26 -3.36 31.26
N GLU A 342 -0.34 -2.75 30.52
CA GLU A 342 -0.68 -1.80 29.46
C GLU A 342 -1.30 -2.53 28.28
N LEU A 343 -2.44 -2.05 27.83
CA LEU A 343 -3.16 -2.56 26.66
C LEU A 343 -3.04 -1.58 25.50
N ARG A 344 -2.71 -2.10 24.33
CA ARG A 344 -2.51 -1.32 23.11
C ARG A 344 -3.44 -1.80 22.02
N ARG A 345 -4.19 -0.88 21.38
CA ARG A 345 -5.09 -1.18 20.28
C ARG A 345 -4.32 -1.27 18.98
N THR A 346 -4.45 -2.39 18.26
CA THR A 346 -3.77 -2.66 16.99
C THR A 346 -4.70 -2.66 15.79
N SER A 347 -6.01 -2.69 16.01
CA SER A 347 -7.05 -2.54 14.98
C SER A 347 -8.33 -2.05 15.63
N THR A 348 -9.08 -1.21 14.95
CA THR A 348 -10.38 -0.73 15.40
C THR A 348 -11.51 -1.63 14.91
N SER A 349 -12.63 -1.65 15.64
CA SER A 349 -13.87 -2.33 15.24
C SER A 349 -14.52 -1.73 14.00
N ASP A 350 -14.16 -0.49 13.69
CA ASP A 350 -14.64 0.28 12.54
C ASP A 350 -14.02 -0.17 11.20
N GLU A 351 -13.70 -1.46 11.05
CA GLU A 351 -13.22 -1.99 9.76
C GLU A 351 -14.21 -1.71 8.59
N GLY A 352 -15.50 -1.45 8.89
CA GLY A 352 -16.49 -0.98 7.91
C GLY A 352 -16.55 0.54 7.74
N SER A 353 -16.01 1.35 8.66
CA SER A 353 -16.12 2.82 8.58
C SER A 353 -15.19 3.41 7.50
N TRP A 354 -14.02 2.82 7.26
CA TRP A 354 -13.11 3.27 6.20
C TRP A 354 -13.71 3.05 4.80
N GLU A 355 -14.45 1.98 4.58
CA GLU A 355 -15.15 1.72 3.31
C GLU A 355 -16.24 2.77 3.08
N SER A 356 -16.97 3.14 4.11
CA SER A 356 -17.97 4.20 4.05
C SER A 356 -17.31 5.57 3.81
N GLN A 357 -16.20 5.86 4.48
CA GLN A 357 -15.42 7.07 4.27
C GLN A 357 -14.84 7.09 2.85
N TRP A 358 -14.23 5.99 2.41
CA TRP A 358 -13.69 5.87 1.07
C TRP A 358 -14.78 6.04 0.00
N ASN A 359 -15.96 5.44 0.18
CA ASN A 359 -17.08 5.63 -0.74
C ASN A 359 -17.56 7.09 -0.80
N ARG A 360 -17.47 7.85 0.29
CA ARG A 360 -17.73 9.30 0.30
C ARG A 360 -16.63 10.09 -0.37
N ASP A 361 -15.37 9.75 -0.08
CA ASP A 361 -14.19 10.46 -0.57
C ASP A 361 -13.82 10.04 -2.01
N TRP A 362 -14.44 8.97 -2.52
CA TRP A 362 -14.20 8.49 -3.87
C TRP A 362 -14.61 9.56 -4.88
N GLU A 363 -13.63 10.09 -5.59
CA GLU A 363 -13.85 11.12 -6.60
C GLU A 363 -14.54 10.51 -7.82
N ARG A 364 -15.84 10.82 -7.97
CA ARG A 364 -16.62 10.40 -9.13
C ARG A 364 -16.76 11.56 -10.10
N ARG A 365 -16.68 11.26 -11.39
CA ARG A 365 -16.87 12.26 -12.44
C ARG A 365 -18.34 12.71 -12.49
N PRO A 366 -18.61 14.04 -12.49
CA PRO A 366 -19.97 14.54 -12.58
C PRO A 366 -20.53 14.32 -13.99
N VAL A 367 -21.80 13.94 -14.06
CA VAL A 367 -22.59 13.77 -15.28
C VAL A 367 -23.86 14.59 -15.11
N ASP A 368 -24.10 15.56 -15.97
CA ASP A 368 -25.32 16.35 -15.95
C ASP A 368 -26.46 15.53 -16.56
N LEU A 369 -27.62 15.49 -15.89
CA LEU A 369 -28.79 14.69 -16.29
C LEU A 369 -29.99 15.59 -16.58
N PHE A 370 -30.53 15.45 -17.77
CA PHE A 370 -31.73 16.16 -18.24
C PHE A 370 -32.86 15.16 -18.45
N TRP A 371 -33.94 15.32 -17.70
CA TRP A 371 -35.08 14.41 -17.72
C TRP A 371 -36.23 14.98 -18.53
N SER A 372 -36.85 14.13 -19.34
CA SER A 372 -38.02 14.50 -20.12
C SER A 372 -38.99 13.32 -20.26
N GLY A 373 -40.27 13.63 -20.43
CA GLY A 373 -41.30 12.64 -20.68
C GLY A 373 -42.71 13.17 -20.32
N TYR A 374 -43.70 12.61 -20.96
CA TYR A 374 -45.11 12.92 -20.77
C TYR A 374 -45.89 11.61 -20.62
N GLU A 375 -47.14 11.68 -20.21
CA GLU A 375 -48.00 10.51 -20.14
C GLU A 375 -48.02 9.75 -21.48
N GLY A 376 -47.90 8.45 -21.44
CA GLY A 376 -47.85 7.57 -22.62
C GLY A 376 -46.52 7.58 -23.39
N THR A 377 -45.51 8.32 -22.93
CA THR A 377 -44.15 8.28 -23.51
C THR A 377 -43.15 7.59 -22.59
N PRO A 378 -42.02 7.10 -23.11
CA PRO A 378 -40.94 6.64 -22.25
C PRO A 378 -40.37 7.78 -21.39
N LEU A 379 -39.85 7.45 -20.18
CA LEU A 379 -39.00 8.37 -19.43
C LEU A 379 -37.65 8.45 -20.13
N ALA A 380 -37.31 9.62 -20.63
CA ALA A 380 -36.01 9.85 -21.25
C ALA A 380 -35.05 10.58 -20.31
N VAL A 381 -33.78 10.16 -20.32
CA VAL A 381 -32.67 10.84 -19.68
C VAL A 381 -31.61 11.15 -20.73
N GLU A 382 -31.25 12.43 -20.85
CA GLU A 382 -30.07 12.87 -21.58
C GLU A 382 -28.96 13.15 -20.58
N ALA A 383 -27.87 12.40 -20.72
CA ALA A 383 -26.65 12.55 -19.89
C ALA A 383 -25.60 13.34 -20.68
N VAL A 384 -25.01 14.34 -20.04
CA VAL A 384 -23.94 15.16 -20.61
C VAL A 384 -22.69 15.02 -19.77
N ILE A 385 -21.62 14.57 -20.41
CA ILE A 385 -20.31 14.45 -19.79
C ILE A 385 -19.24 15.03 -20.74
N ASN A 386 -18.50 16.04 -20.30
CA ASN A 386 -17.62 16.82 -21.16
C ASN A 386 -18.42 17.39 -22.37
N GLU A 387 -17.98 17.07 -23.58
CA GLU A 387 -18.64 17.46 -24.84
C GLU A 387 -19.62 16.40 -25.38
N HIS A 388 -19.73 15.24 -24.71
CA HIS A 388 -20.53 14.13 -25.17
C HIS A 388 -21.97 14.17 -24.61
N ARG A 389 -22.93 13.85 -25.45
CA ARG A 389 -24.34 13.70 -25.08
C ARG A 389 -24.80 12.28 -25.34
N LEU A 390 -25.53 11.72 -24.42
CA LEU A 390 -26.06 10.36 -24.46
C LEU A 390 -27.53 10.40 -24.05
N ARG A 391 -28.43 9.99 -24.92
CA ARG A 391 -29.86 9.88 -24.61
C ARG A 391 -30.27 8.42 -24.46
N LEU A 392 -31.00 8.13 -23.42
CA LEU A 392 -31.58 6.83 -23.11
C LEU A 392 -33.03 6.98 -22.70
N GLU A 393 -33.81 5.95 -22.98
CA GLU A 393 -35.22 5.90 -22.68
C GLU A 393 -35.57 4.63 -21.90
N SER A 394 -36.61 4.72 -21.06
CA SER A 394 -37.13 3.58 -20.34
C SER A 394 -37.87 2.62 -21.27
N GLU A 395 -37.86 1.34 -20.96
CA GLU A 395 -38.69 0.35 -21.66
C GLU A 395 -40.17 0.50 -21.32
N GLU A 396 -40.48 1.04 -20.16
CA GLU A 396 -41.84 1.25 -19.64
C GLU A 396 -42.29 2.69 -19.92
N LEU A 397 -43.56 2.84 -20.32
CA LEU A 397 -44.16 4.15 -20.58
C LEU A 397 -44.60 4.81 -19.26
N LEU A 398 -44.47 6.12 -19.21
CA LEU A 398 -44.95 6.95 -18.10
C LEU A 398 -46.48 6.91 -18.05
N GLN A 399 -47.03 6.74 -16.85
CA GLN A 399 -48.46 6.71 -16.58
C GLN A 399 -48.80 7.78 -15.52
N LEU A 400 -50.06 8.17 -15.43
CA LEU A 400 -50.50 9.01 -14.32
C LEU A 400 -50.35 8.28 -12.98
N ALA A 401 -49.82 8.95 -12.00
CA ALA A 401 -49.64 8.40 -10.68
C ALA A 401 -50.99 8.37 -9.92
N MET A 402 -51.32 7.23 -9.33
CA MET A 402 -52.50 7.14 -8.45
C MET A 402 -52.33 7.89 -7.13
N ASN A 403 -51.08 7.99 -6.64
CA ASN A 403 -50.77 8.64 -5.36
C ASN A 403 -49.67 9.68 -5.57
N LYS A 404 -48.40 9.29 -5.33
CA LYS A 404 -47.24 10.16 -5.44
C LYS A 404 -46.53 9.96 -6.78
N GLY A 405 -46.41 11.03 -7.57
CA GLY A 405 -45.72 10.99 -8.86
C GLY A 405 -44.20 11.06 -8.70
N LEU A 406 -43.54 10.93 -9.87
CA LEU A 406 -42.11 11.18 -9.99
C LEU A 406 -41.81 12.64 -9.63
N GLU A 407 -41.00 12.81 -8.59
CA GLU A 407 -40.51 14.10 -8.13
C GLU A 407 -38.99 14.17 -8.32
N GLU A 408 -38.47 15.39 -8.37
CA GLU A 408 -37.03 15.65 -8.53
C GLU A 408 -36.19 15.00 -7.41
N GLY A 409 -36.62 15.12 -6.14
CA GLY A 409 -35.91 14.60 -4.98
C GLY A 409 -35.64 13.08 -5.04
N PRO A 410 -36.68 12.24 -5.23
CA PRO A 410 -36.51 10.80 -5.39
C PRO A 410 -35.66 10.38 -6.60
N LEU A 411 -35.74 11.13 -7.71
CA LEU A 411 -34.86 10.90 -8.88
C LEU A 411 -33.42 11.25 -8.54
N GLN A 412 -33.22 12.40 -7.88
CA GLN A 412 -31.91 12.86 -7.46
C GLN A 412 -31.24 11.87 -6.49
N GLU A 413 -31.96 11.38 -5.49
CA GLU A 413 -31.46 10.37 -4.56
C GLU A 413 -31.07 9.08 -5.30
N LYS A 414 -31.95 8.59 -6.16
CA LYS A 414 -31.73 7.33 -6.87
C LYS A 414 -30.58 7.38 -7.88
N PHE A 415 -30.35 8.52 -8.53
CA PHE A 415 -29.31 8.73 -9.53
C PHE A 415 -28.10 9.50 -9.01
N ALA A 416 -28.04 9.84 -7.72
CA ALA A 416 -26.91 10.54 -7.11
C ALA A 416 -25.56 9.86 -7.42
N VAL A 417 -25.53 8.54 -7.36
CA VAL A 417 -24.35 7.72 -7.68
C VAL A 417 -24.65 6.85 -8.91
N LEU A 418 -23.81 6.94 -9.91
CA LEU A 418 -23.93 6.26 -11.20
C LEU A 418 -22.77 5.26 -11.35
N GLY A 419 -22.86 4.15 -10.62
CA GLY A 419 -21.77 3.15 -10.54
C GLY A 419 -20.56 3.67 -9.78
N ASP A 420 -19.42 3.05 -10.04
CA ASP A 420 -18.17 3.36 -9.30
C ASP A 420 -17.48 4.64 -9.79
N LEU A 421 -17.70 5.05 -11.04
CA LEU A 421 -16.93 6.09 -11.71
C LEU A 421 -17.64 7.42 -11.89
N PHE A 422 -18.97 7.44 -11.79
CA PHE A 422 -19.78 8.62 -12.09
C PHE A 422 -20.71 8.98 -10.94
N LYS A 423 -21.09 10.25 -10.86
CA LYS A 423 -22.13 10.82 -9.98
C LYS A 423 -22.97 11.80 -10.76
N SER A 424 -24.21 12.07 -10.34
CA SER A 424 -24.97 13.15 -10.95
C SER A 424 -24.31 14.50 -10.65
N GLY A 425 -24.16 15.30 -11.68
CA GLY A 425 -23.88 16.72 -11.61
C GLY A 425 -25.19 17.51 -11.46
N ARG A 426 -25.46 18.42 -12.40
CA ARG A 426 -26.74 19.12 -12.46
C ARG A 426 -27.84 18.15 -12.88
N MET A 427 -28.99 18.22 -12.20
CA MET A 427 -30.18 17.47 -12.58
C MET A 427 -31.29 18.46 -12.97
N ILE A 428 -31.84 18.31 -14.16
CA ILE A 428 -32.85 19.19 -14.70
C ILE A 428 -34.08 18.37 -15.14
N THR A 429 -35.22 18.68 -14.53
CA THR A 429 -36.51 17.97 -14.73
C THR A 429 -37.56 18.83 -15.43
N LYS A 430 -37.18 20.01 -15.94
CA LYS A 430 -38.12 20.99 -16.51
C LYS A 430 -39.02 20.47 -17.65
N LEU A 431 -38.56 19.43 -18.36
CA LEU A 431 -39.30 18.78 -19.45
C LEU A 431 -40.00 17.49 -19.01
N LEU A 432 -40.09 17.23 -17.73
CA LEU A 432 -40.82 16.10 -17.16
C LEU A 432 -42.19 16.55 -16.69
N GLY A 433 -43.27 15.90 -17.22
CA GLY A 433 -44.64 16.15 -16.83
C GLY A 433 -44.89 15.91 -15.33
N LYS A 434 -45.81 16.65 -14.73
CA LYS A 434 -46.16 16.49 -13.33
C LYS A 434 -47.09 15.29 -13.10
N GLY A 435 -46.98 14.68 -11.93
CA GLY A 435 -47.90 13.59 -11.52
C GLY A 435 -47.70 12.29 -12.32
N LEU A 436 -46.56 12.08 -12.90
CA LEU A 436 -46.25 10.87 -13.67
C LEU A 436 -45.61 9.79 -12.77
N HIS A 437 -45.83 8.55 -13.14
CA HIS A 437 -45.28 7.37 -12.44
C HIS A 437 -44.59 6.44 -13.42
N ILE A 438 -43.54 5.79 -12.93
CA ILE A 438 -42.86 4.65 -13.57
C ILE A 438 -42.42 3.67 -12.50
N SER A 439 -42.35 2.39 -12.81
CA SER A 439 -41.97 1.38 -11.82
C SER A 439 -40.50 1.55 -11.31
N GLY A 440 -40.28 1.17 -10.06
CA GLY A 440 -38.95 1.17 -9.49
C GLY A 440 -37.99 0.24 -10.23
N SER A 441 -38.50 -0.81 -10.86
CA SER A 441 -37.73 -1.76 -11.70
C SER A 441 -37.27 -1.11 -13.00
N ALA A 442 -38.15 -0.35 -13.68
CA ALA A 442 -37.79 0.37 -14.89
C ALA A 442 -36.72 1.45 -14.63
N LEU A 443 -36.85 2.19 -13.52
CA LEU A 443 -35.81 3.13 -13.11
C LEU A 443 -34.45 2.46 -12.82
N LYS A 444 -34.46 1.25 -12.20
CA LYS A 444 -33.22 0.48 -11.98
C LYS A 444 -32.59 0.04 -13.30
N LYS A 445 -33.42 -0.43 -14.26
CA LYS A 445 -32.94 -0.81 -15.58
C LYS A 445 -32.37 0.39 -16.34
N LEU A 446 -33.07 1.52 -16.34
CA LEU A 446 -32.64 2.76 -17.00
C LEU A 446 -31.30 3.24 -16.40
N LYS A 447 -31.16 3.26 -15.06
CA LYS A 447 -29.89 3.59 -14.38
C LYS A 447 -28.76 2.67 -14.82
N ARG A 448 -29.00 1.36 -14.88
CA ARG A 448 -28.01 0.39 -15.31
C ARG A 448 -27.57 0.63 -16.75
N SER A 449 -28.52 0.82 -17.67
CA SER A 449 -28.24 1.11 -19.08
C SER A 449 -27.47 2.42 -19.24
N LEU A 450 -27.78 3.43 -18.41
CA LEU A 450 -27.06 4.70 -18.38
C LEU A 450 -25.60 4.50 -17.99
N VAL A 451 -25.33 3.78 -16.90
CA VAL A 451 -23.96 3.49 -16.43
C VAL A 451 -23.19 2.68 -17.47
N GLU A 452 -23.81 1.65 -18.06
CA GLU A 452 -23.19 0.84 -19.13
C GLU A 452 -22.83 1.68 -20.36
N SER A 453 -23.70 2.61 -20.73
CA SER A 453 -23.48 3.48 -21.88
C SER A 453 -22.44 4.57 -21.62
N LEU A 454 -22.41 5.14 -20.41
CA LEU A 454 -21.33 6.04 -19.99
C LEU A 454 -19.98 5.34 -20.00
N CYS A 455 -19.92 4.10 -19.51
CA CYS A 455 -18.68 3.31 -19.57
C CYS A 455 -18.24 3.03 -21.00
N ARG A 456 -19.16 2.73 -21.93
CA ARG A 456 -18.83 2.53 -23.35
C ARG A 456 -18.33 3.82 -24.00
N LEU A 457 -18.99 4.94 -23.74
CA LEU A 457 -18.60 6.25 -24.26
C LEU A 457 -17.13 6.60 -23.89
N GLU A 458 -16.76 6.31 -22.66
CA GLU A 458 -15.42 6.55 -22.13
C GLU A 458 -14.46 5.36 -22.37
N GLN A 459 -14.87 4.38 -23.19
CA GLN A 459 -14.10 3.14 -23.44
C GLN A 459 -13.71 2.39 -22.14
N LEU A 460 -14.55 2.51 -21.11
CA LEU A 460 -14.38 1.85 -19.84
C LEU A 460 -15.03 0.45 -19.84
N PRO A 461 -14.59 -0.48 -19.01
CA PRO A 461 -15.22 -1.79 -18.93
C PRO A 461 -16.67 -1.63 -18.43
N PRO A 462 -17.61 -2.43 -18.97
CA PRO A 462 -18.98 -2.43 -18.45
C PRO A 462 -19.01 -2.99 -17.02
N PRO A 463 -19.96 -2.54 -16.18
CA PRO A 463 -20.05 -2.96 -14.78
C PRO A 463 -20.46 -4.42 -14.56
N LYS A 464 -20.84 -5.15 -15.62
CA LYS A 464 -21.30 -6.54 -15.53
C LYS A 464 -20.14 -7.54 -15.41
N GLY A 465 -20.14 -8.29 -14.32
CA GLY A 465 -19.27 -9.48 -14.14
C GLY A 465 -17.83 -9.17 -13.76
N GLU A 466 -17.47 -7.92 -13.58
CA GLU A 466 -16.18 -7.54 -12.98
C GLU A 466 -16.39 -7.06 -11.56
N PRO A 467 -15.53 -7.48 -10.64
CA PRO A 467 -15.58 -6.96 -9.28
C PRO A 467 -15.39 -5.44 -9.33
N SER A 468 -16.16 -4.70 -8.51
CA SER A 468 -15.91 -3.27 -8.31
C SER A 468 -14.45 -3.04 -7.89
N LEU A 469 -13.93 -1.84 -8.08
CA LEU A 469 -12.59 -1.50 -7.58
C LEU A 469 -12.47 -1.85 -6.08
N ALA A 470 -13.52 -1.59 -5.31
CA ALA A 470 -13.62 -2.03 -3.92
C ALA A 470 -13.49 -3.54 -3.78
N ALA A 471 -14.19 -4.33 -4.59
CA ALA A 471 -14.14 -5.78 -4.55
C ALA A 471 -12.78 -6.34 -5.01
N LEU A 472 -12.12 -5.73 -6.01
CA LEU A 472 -10.75 -6.06 -6.42
C LEU A 472 -9.74 -5.77 -5.30
N ILE A 473 -9.90 -4.65 -4.62
CA ILE A 473 -9.09 -4.27 -3.47
C ILE A 473 -9.36 -5.24 -2.30
N LEU A 474 -10.61 -5.64 -2.06
CA LEU A 474 -11.01 -6.54 -0.99
C LEU A 474 -10.67 -8.02 -1.28
N SER A 475 -10.75 -8.47 -2.53
CA SER A 475 -10.39 -9.86 -2.91
C SER A 475 -8.91 -10.15 -2.72
N SER A 476 -8.07 -9.13 -2.66
CA SER A 476 -6.67 -9.27 -2.27
C SER A 476 -6.48 -9.78 -0.83
N ARG A 477 -7.54 -9.76 0.01
CA ARG A 477 -7.54 -10.32 1.37
C ARG A 477 -7.59 -11.85 1.41
N GLN A 478 -8.16 -12.51 0.40
CA GLN A 478 -8.45 -13.94 0.45
C GLN A 478 -7.29 -14.84 -0.01
N SER A 479 -6.32 -14.29 -0.71
CA SER A 479 -5.15 -15.04 -1.19
C SER A 479 -3.88 -14.75 -0.37
N ARG A 480 -3.92 -14.96 0.94
CA ARG A 480 -2.68 -15.10 1.71
C ARG A 480 -2.12 -16.49 1.44
N PRO A 481 -1.02 -16.66 0.74
CA PRO A 481 -0.36 -17.95 0.67
C PRO A 481 0.03 -18.35 2.09
N ASP A 482 -0.30 -19.57 2.46
CA ASP A 482 0.17 -20.18 3.71
C ASP A 482 1.69 -20.38 3.62
N TYR A 483 2.44 -19.50 4.25
CA TYR A 483 3.90 -19.52 4.27
C TYR A 483 4.50 -20.57 5.22
N SER A 484 3.67 -21.29 6.01
CA SER A 484 4.15 -22.26 6.99
C SER A 484 4.71 -23.52 6.37
N ARG A 485 4.39 -23.84 5.10
CA ARG A 485 4.69 -25.13 4.46
C ARG A 485 5.95 -25.20 3.61
N HIS A 486 6.79 -24.16 3.53
CA HIS A 486 7.92 -24.15 2.59
C HIS A 486 9.31 -24.14 3.24
N PHE A 487 9.43 -24.49 4.48
CA PHE A 487 10.72 -24.82 5.05
C PHE A 487 10.90 -26.34 5.05
N ALA A 488 11.73 -26.84 4.11
CA ALA A 488 12.24 -28.20 4.23
C ALA A 488 13.03 -28.30 5.55
N ASP A 489 12.60 -29.19 6.41
CA ASP A 489 13.01 -29.31 7.83
C ASP A 489 14.50 -29.66 8.06
N ASN A 490 15.35 -29.81 7.02
CA ASN A 490 16.67 -30.42 7.18
C ASN A 490 17.87 -29.70 6.56
N ALA A 491 17.72 -28.49 6.08
CA ALA A 491 18.89 -27.71 5.62
C ALA A 491 19.31 -26.73 6.70
N ARG A 492 20.43 -26.96 7.37
CA ARG A 492 21.08 -25.93 8.19
C ARG A 492 21.37 -24.72 7.28
N PRO A 493 20.87 -23.52 7.60
CA PRO A 493 21.15 -22.36 6.79
C PRO A 493 22.64 -22.04 6.87
N GLN A 494 23.28 -21.99 5.69
CA GLN A 494 24.67 -21.50 5.60
C GLN A 494 24.66 -19.98 5.69
N VAL A 495 25.49 -19.41 6.52
CA VAL A 495 25.63 -17.97 6.72
C VAL A 495 26.95 -17.52 6.11
N ASN A 496 26.87 -16.79 4.98
CA ASN A 496 28.01 -16.12 4.38
C ASN A 496 27.97 -14.64 4.68
N LEU A 497 29.01 -14.11 5.34
CA LEU A 497 29.13 -12.71 5.67
C LEU A 497 29.96 -11.96 4.63
N ARG A 498 29.40 -10.91 4.03
CA ARG A 498 30.14 -10.04 3.11
C ARG A 498 30.80 -8.92 3.89
N VAL A 499 32.12 -8.88 3.86
CA VAL A 499 32.94 -7.89 4.55
C VAL A 499 33.43 -6.86 3.54
N TRP A 500 33.18 -5.58 3.81
CA TRP A 500 33.57 -4.47 2.94
C TRP A 500 34.92 -3.83 3.30
N ASN A 501 35.46 -4.18 4.49
CA ASN A 501 36.71 -3.61 4.97
C ASN A 501 37.56 -4.69 5.68
N HIS A 502 38.82 -4.79 5.30
CA HIS A 502 39.79 -5.77 5.85
C HIS A 502 40.24 -5.50 7.29
N SER A 503 39.77 -4.42 7.94
CA SER A 503 40.23 -3.93 9.21
C SER A 503 39.60 -4.56 10.45
N PHE A 504 38.85 -5.64 10.32
CA PHE A 504 38.14 -6.27 11.45
C PHE A 504 38.74 -7.61 11.84
N PRO A 505 39.77 -7.65 12.70
CA PRO A 505 40.45 -8.90 13.12
C PRO A 505 39.51 -9.88 13.85
N PHE A 506 38.47 -9.38 14.55
CA PHE A 506 37.50 -10.21 15.28
C PHE A 506 36.56 -11.03 14.36
N LEU A 507 36.52 -10.75 13.09
CA LEU A 507 35.69 -11.52 12.14
C LEU A 507 36.19 -12.95 11.92
N ARG A 508 37.46 -13.24 12.26
CA ARG A 508 38.07 -14.57 12.13
C ARG A 508 37.39 -15.63 13.00
N ASP A 509 36.80 -15.20 14.12
CA ASP A 509 36.26 -16.08 15.13
C ASP A 509 34.73 -16.26 15.02
N LEU A 510 34.09 -15.64 14.03
CA LEU A 510 32.68 -15.82 13.84
C LEU A 510 32.38 -17.20 13.17
N PRO A 511 31.40 -17.96 13.70
CA PRO A 511 31.01 -19.26 13.13
C PRO A 511 30.17 -19.04 11.88
N VAL A 512 30.83 -18.79 10.76
CA VAL A 512 30.20 -18.62 9.45
C VAL A 512 30.75 -19.65 8.45
N ASP A 513 29.89 -20.13 7.55
CA ASP A 513 30.27 -21.14 6.56
C ASP A 513 31.19 -20.60 5.47
N GLY A 514 31.26 -19.27 5.30
CA GLY A 514 32.13 -18.62 4.35
C GLY A 514 32.11 -17.10 4.42
N TRP A 515 33.14 -16.48 3.85
CA TRP A 515 33.30 -15.03 3.76
C TRP A 515 33.30 -14.60 2.31
N ILE A 516 32.55 -13.56 1.98
CA ILE A 516 32.59 -12.89 0.69
C ILE A 516 33.35 -11.59 0.87
N LEU A 517 34.59 -11.57 0.38
CA LEU A 517 35.44 -10.38 0.40
C LEU A 517 35.26 -9.58 -0.89
N PRO A 518 35.29 -8.25 -0.84
CA PRO A 518 35.25 -7.45 -2.05
C PRO A 518 36.52 -7.65 -2.88
N TRP A 519 36.35 -7.74 -4.20
CA TRP A 519 37.45 -7.84 -5.15
C TRP A 519 38.15 -6.49 -5.31
N HIS A 520 39.47 -6.44 -5.06
CA HIS A 520 40.27 -5.22 -5.22
C HIS A 520 41.33 -5.34 -6.33
N GLY A 521 41.13 -6.22 -7.31
CA GLY A 521 41.97 -6.28 -8.51
C GLY A 521 43.34 -6.95 -8.35
N ASP A 522 43.70 -7.42 -7.16
CA ASP A 522 44.97 -8.12 -6.91
C ASP A 522 44.72 -9.62 -6.76
N ASN A 523 45.16 -10.38 -7.78
CA ASN A 523 44.95 -11.84 -7.90
C ASN A 523 45.56 -12.66 -6.76
N THR A 524 46.54 -12.12 -6.05
CA THR A 524 47.27 -12.88 -4.99
C THR A 524 46.50 -12.99 -3.68
N ARG A 525 45.43 -12.22 -3.48
CA ARG A 525 44.60 -12.23 -2.27
C ARG A 525 43.22 -12.90 -2.42
N ALA A 526 42.88 -13.34 -3.63
CA ALA A 526 41.57 -13.98 -3.90
C ALA A 526 41.48 -15.43 -3.33
N GLU A 527 42.61 -16.05 -2.97
CA GLU A 527 42.63 -17.42 -2.43
C GLU A 527 42.40 -17.55 -0.93
N MET A 528 42.29 -16.44 -0.17
CA MET A 528 41.91 -16.51 1.23
C MET A 528 40.39 -16.61 1.41
N VAL A 529 39.77 -17.59 0.81
CA VAL A 529 38.48 -18.09 1.28
C VAL A 529 38.80 -18.92 2.53
N LEU A 530 38.70 -18.31 3.68
CA LEU A 530 38.79 -19.04 4.95
C LEU A 530 37.59 -19.99 5.00
N ARG A 531 37.81 -21.25 4.70
CA ARG A 531 36.85 -22.29 5.04
C ARG A 531 36.80 -22.35 6.54
N GLY A 532 35.71 -21.90 7.14
CA GLY A 532 35.43 -22.12 8.54
C GLY A 532 35.50 -23.62 8.80
N LYS A 533 36.20 -24.03 9.85
CA LYS A 533 36.13 -25.42 10.33
C LYS A 533 34.69 -25.64 10.83
N VAL A 534 34.07 -26.70 10.35
CA VAL A 534 32.82 -27.27 10.87
C VAL A 534 32.95 -27.60 12.34
#